data_974a8773bfeed1b501996e78ce4c1ebc
#
_entry.id   974a8773bfeed1b501996e78ce4c1ebc
#
_cell.length_a   1.000
_cell.length_b   1.000
_cell.length_c   1.000
_cell.angle_alpha   90.00
_cell.angle_beta   90.00
_cell.angle_gamma   90.00
#
_symmetry.space_group_name_H-M   'P 1'
#
loop_
_entity.id
_entity.type
_entity.pdbx_description
1 polymer ?
#
loop_
_entity_poly.entity_id
_entity_poly.type
_entity_poly.pdbx_seq_one_letter_code
_entity_poly.pdbx_strand_id
1 'polypeptide(L)'
;GLIVVALSFGLFGRGGGASLFSSEGRSEHVVPNVVQTTQFIARITLVIVSVATVIITALCLFMGMEPTRAFLNALWVSTSGFVTGGFTPMQLSIMYYHSFPLEAILMVLMILGSISFVIHAEVWKGRPLPFFCDIETKTMVLWIGVMAFVFTATLALSPFDDMLALLRRGLFMIISAFTTTGFQVVTTNQITTAFS
;
A
#
# COMPACT_ATOMS: atom_id res chain seq x y z
N GLY A 1 -7.68 13.73 -4.59
CA GLY A 1 -6.52 13.24 -5.35
C GLY A 1 -6.17 14.12 -6.55
N LEU A 2 -7.07 14.31 -7.52
CA LEU A 2 -6.79 14.99 -8.80
C LEU A 2 -6.45 16.48 -8.61
N ILE A 3 -7.10 17.17 -7.67
CA ILE A 3 -6.83 18.56 -7.32
C ILE A 3 -5.41 18.71 -6.75
N VAL A 4 -4.98 17.78 -5.90
CA VAL A 4 -3.65 17.77 -5.29
C VAL A 4 -2.57 17.58 -6.37
N VAL A 5 -2.79 16.69 -7.31
CA VAL A 5 -1.90 16.45 -8.46
C VAL A 5 -1.84 17.70 -9.35
N ALA A 6 -2.97 18.31 -9.67
CA ALA A 6 -3.05 19.52 -10.49
C ALA A 6 -2.31 20.71 -9.83
N LEU A 7 -2.41 20.85 -8.51
CA LEU A 7 -1.68 21.86 -7.73
C LEU A 7 -0.16 21.58 -7.72
N SER A 8 0.24 20.30 -7.62
CA SER A 8 1.66 19.90 -7.61
C SER A 8 2.37 20.22 -8.92
N PHE A 9 1.68 20.04 -10.03
CA PHE A 9 2.22 20.32 -11.36
C PHE A 9 2.08 21.80 -11.80
N GLY A 10 1.47 22.65 -10.96
CA GLY A 10 1.28 24.06 -11.28
C GLY A 10 0.37 24.30 -12.49
N LEU A 11 -0.48 23.34 -12.85
CA LEU A 11 -1.32 23.38 -14.04
C LEU A 11 -2.33 24.55 -14.03
N PHE A 12 -2.66 25.09 -12.87
CA PHE A 12 -3.58 26.22 -12.71
C PHE A 12 -2.89 27.57 -12.51
N GLY A 13 -1.56 27.66 -12.64
CA GLY A 13 -0.81 28.88 -12.35
C GLY A 13 -0.86 29.29 -10.89
N ARG A 14 -0.15 30.37 -10.53
CA ARG A 14 -0.07 30.86 -9.14
C ARG A 14 -1.40 31.37 -8.54
N GLY A 15 -2.41 31.65 -9.35
CA GLY A 15 -3.70 32.17 -8.90
C GLY A 15 -4.85 31.16 -8.90
N GLY A 16 -4.84 30.19 -9.81
CA GLY A 16 -5.96 29.27 -9.99
C GLY A 16 -6.12 28.23 -8.89
N GLY A 17 -5.00 27.76 -8.30
CA GLY A 17 -5.03 26.84 -7.18
C GLY A 17 -5.57 27.48 -5.89
N ALA A 18 -5.25 28.73 -5.65
CA ALA A 18 -5.71 29.48 -4.49
C ALA A 18 -7.23 29.72 -4.52
N SER A 19 -7.78 30.03 -5.69
CA SER A 19 -9.21 30.27 -5.83
C SER A 19 -10.07 29.01 -5.65
N LEU A 20 -9.57 27.84 -6.08
CA LEU A 20 -10.23 26.55 -5.87
C LEU A 20 -10.21 26.17 -4.38
N PHE A 21 -9.11 26.46 -3.68
CA PHE A 21 -8.98 26.19 -2.24
C PHE A 21 -9.85 27.10 -1.40
N SER A 22 -9.98 28.37 -1.78
CA SER A 22 -10.86 29.32 -1.08
C SER A 22 -12.33 29.02 -1.27
N SER A 23 -12.72 28.44 -2.42
CA SER A 23 -14.09 27.99 -2.68
C SER A 23 -14.52 26.80 -1.81
N GLU A 24 -13.57 26.02 -1.30
CA GLU A 24 -13.81 24.93 -0.31
C GLU A 24 -13.80 25.43 1.16
N GLY A 25 -13.79 26.75 1.39
CA GLY A 25 -13.88 27.35 2.73
C GLY A 25 -12.58 27.30 3.56
N ARG A 26 -11.42 27.06 2.92
CA ARG A 26 -10.10 27.06 3.58
C ARG A 26 -9.38 28.40 3.37
N SER A 27 -8.79 28.93 4.43
CA SER A 27 -8.15 30.25 4.45
C SER A 27 -6.89 30.33 3.55
N GLU A 28 -6.65 31.49 2.93
CA GLU A 28 -5.52 31.77 2.01
C GLU A 28 -4.12 31.52 2.61
N HIS A 29 -3.95 31.57 3.93
CA HIS A 29 -2.68 31.31 4.61
C HIS A 29 -2.20 29.85 4.51
N VAL A 30 -3.06 28.92 4.09
CA VAL A 30 -2.75 27.48 4.02
C VAL A 30 -2.11 27.09 2.67
N VAL A 31 -2.27 27.89 1.63
CA VAL A 31 -1.88 27.57 0.25
C VAL A 31 -0.37 27.30 0.07
N PRO A 32 0.57 28.13 0.56
CA PRO A 32 2.01 27.85 0.39
C PRO A 32 2.43 26.56 1.12
N ASN A 33 1.87 26.29 2.29
CA ASN A 33 2.16 25.06 3.03
C ASN A 33 1.59 23.81 2.33
N VAL A 34 0.43 23.94 1.69
CA VAL A 34 -0.19 22.83 0.94
C VAL A 34 0.66 22.43 -0.26
N VAL A 35 1.16 23.39 -1.06
CA VAL A 35 2.00 23.10 -2.22
C VAL A 35 3.31 22.42 -1.80
N GLN A 36 3.97 22.93 -0.76
CA GLN A 36 5.21 22.33 -0.24
C GLN A 36 4.96 20.90 0.29
N THR A 37 3.87 20.72 1.07
CA THR A 37 3.49 19.41 1.57
C THR A 37 3.19 18.43 0.45
N THR A 38 2.48 18.86 -0.59
CA THR A 38 2.14 18.03 -1.75
C THR A 38 3.38 17.61 -2.54
N GLN A 39 4.32 18.55 -2.78
CA GLN A 39 5.59 18.22 -3.44
C GLN A 39 6.42 17.22 -2.62
N PHE A 40 6.41 17.36 -1.31
CA PHE A 40 7.09 16.44 -0.41
C PHE A 40 6.45 15.04 -0.46
N ILE A 41 5.13 14.94 -0.38
CA ILE A 41 4.38 13.68 -0.53
C ILE A 41 4.70 13.02 -1.88
N ALA A 42 4.67 13.79 -2.97
CA ALA A 42 4.98 13.28 -4.30
C ALA A 42 6.41 12.72 -4.39
N ARG A 43 7.40 13.39 -3.79
CA ARG A 43 8.78 12.89 -3.74
C ARG A 43 8.91 11.59 -2.97
N ILE A 44 8.34 11.50 -1.78
CA ILE A 44 8.37 10.26 -0.98
C ILE A 44 7.71 9.12 -1.73
N THR A 45 6.50 9.34 -2.27
CA THR A 45 5.77 8.36 -3.06
C THR A 45 6.62 7.87 -4.22
N LEU A 46 7.22 8.79 -4.99
CA LEU A 46 8.05 8.46 -6.13
C LEU A 46 9.27 7.63 -5.74
N VAL A 47 9.96 7.98 -4.65
CA VAL A 47 11.12 7.22 -4.17
C VAL A 47 10.72 5.82 -3.74
N ILE A 48 9.69 5.68 -2.89
CA ILE A 48 9.25 4.37 -2.37
C ILE A 48 8.78 3.48 -3.52
N VAL A 49 7.92 4.01 -4.40
CA VAL A 49 7.39 3.26 -5.55
C VAL A 49 8.51 2.87 -6.52
N SER A 50 9.47 3.77 -6.79
CA SER A 50 10.60 3.44 -7.68
C SER A 50 11.47 2.32 -7.13
N VAL A 51 11.82 2.37 -5.84
CA VAL A 51 12.59 1.32 -5.18
C VAL A 51 11.83 -0.01 -5.22
N ALA A 52 10.55 0.00 -4.86
CA ALA A 52 9.71 -1.19 -4.90
C ALA A 52 9.57 -1.75 -6.33
N THR A 53 9.39 -0.88 -7.33
CA THR A 53 9.32 -1.30 -8.74
C THR A 53 10.60 -2.01 -9.17
N VAL A 54 11.77 -1.50 -8.82
CA VAL A 54 13.05 -2.15 -9.13
C VAL A 54 13.14 -3.54 -8.51
N ILE A 55 12.80 -3.64 -7.21
CA ILE A 55 12.87 -4.92 -6.49
C ILE A 55 11.87 -5.94 -7.07
N ILE A 56 10.61 -5.52 -7.30
CA ILE A 56 9.57 -6.40 -7.86
C ILE A 56 9.92 -6.78 -9.31
N THR A 57 10.48 -5.86 -10.11
CA THR A 57 10.95 -6.18 -11.47
C THR A 57 12.02 -7.26 -11.42
N ALA A 58 13.02 -7.12 -10.53
CA ALA A 58 14.05 -8.14 -10.37
C ALA A 58 13.44 -9.50 -10.00
N LEU A 59 12.49 -9.56 -9.08
CA LEU A 59 11.79 -10.79 -8.72
C LEU A 59 11.03 -11.40 -9.90
N CYS A 60 10.31 -10.59 -10.67
CA CYS A 60 9.59 -11.05 -11.87
C CYS A 60 10.54 -11.60 -12.95
N LEU A 61 11.72 -10.99 -13.11
CA LEU A 61 12.76 -11.51 -14.02
C LEU A 61 13.31 -12.85 -13.54
N PHE A 62 13.56 -13.03 -12.24
CA PHE A 62 13.96 -14.33 -11.68
C PHE A 62 12.89 -15.41 -11.87
N MET A 63 11.61 -15.03 -11.95
CA MET A 63 10.50 -15.91 -12.25
C MET A 63 10.37 -16.25 -13.76
N GLY A 64 11.25 -15.71 -14.62
CA GLY A 64 11.27 -15.97 -16.07
C GLY A 64 10.29 -15.10 -16.87
N MET A 65 9.79 -14.00 -16.32
CA MET A 65 8.93 -13.07 -17.07
C MET A 65 9.74 -12.27 -18.08
N GLU A 66 9.13 -11.97 -19.22
CA GLU A 66 9.69 -11.07 -20.23
C GLU A 66 10.00 -9.68 -19.60
N PRO A 67 11.18 -9.06 -19.86
CA PRO A 67 11.62 -7.83 -19.18
C PRO A 67 10.61 -6.69 -19.24
N THR A 68 10.01 -6.46 -20.40
CA THR A 68 9.01 -5.39 -20.57
C THR A 68 7.78 -5.63 -19.72
N ARG A 69 7.28 -6.86 -19.70
CA ARG A 69 6.13 -7.25 -18.89
C ARG A 69 6.46 -7.23 -17.41
N ALA A 70 7.65 -7.68 -17.01
CA ALA A 70 8.11 -7.65 -15.63
C ALA A 70 8.13 -6.21 -15.08
N PHE A 71 8.70 -5.27 -15.85
CA PHE A 71 8.76 -3.86 -15.46
C PHE A 71 7.36 -3.22 -15.36
N LEU A 72 6.51 -3.41 -16.37
CA LEU A 72 5.15 -2.84 -16.36
C LEU A 72 4.32 -3.41 -15.21
N ASN A 73 4.34 -4.73 -15.00
CA ASN A 73 3.63 -5.36 -13.90
C ASN A 73 4.14 -4.87 -12.53
N ALA A 74 5.45 -4.77 -12.37
CA ALA A 74 6.07 -4.24 -11.16
C ALA A 74 5.66 -2.79 -10.88
N LEU A 75 5.65 -1.94 -11.91
CA LEU A 75 5.24 -0.55 -11.79
C LEU A 75 3.76 -0.43 -11.38
N TRP A 76 2.87 -1.19 -12.00
CA TRP A 76 1.45 -1.20 -11.66
C TRP A 76 1.21 -1.69 -10.23
N VAL A 77 1.78 -2.83 -9.88
CA VAL A 77 1.53 -3.48 -8.59
C VAL A 77 2.16 -2.70 -7.44
N SER A 78 3.39 -2.14 -7.62
CA SER A 78 4.02 -1.32 -6.59
C SER A 78 3.29 0.00 -6.36
N THR A 79 2.88 0.67 -7.43
CA THR A 79 2.08 1.91 -7.33
C THR A 79 0.74 1.62 -6.65
N SER A 80 0.02 0.61 -7.10
CA SER A 80 -1.28 0.22 -6.56
C SER A 80 -1.19 -0.24 -5.11
N GLY A 81 -0.12 -0.94 -4.72
CA GLY A 81 0.14 -1.38 -3.35
C GLY A 81 0.42 -0.21 -2.41
N PHE A 82 1.26 0.75 -2.82
CA PHE A 82 1.59 1.91 -2.00
C PHE A 82 0.42 2.90 -1.88
N VAL A 83 -0.31 3.14 -2.96
CA VAL A 83 -1.51 4.02 -2.95
C VAL A 83 -2.73 3.31 -2.35
N THR A 84 -2.59 2.05 -1.92
CA THR A 84 -3.67 1.20 -1.40
C THR A 84 -4.86 1.11 -2.35
N GLY A 85 -4.59 1.01 -3.66
CA GLY A 85 -5.62 1.01 -4.71
C GLY A 85 -6.13 -0.38 -5.11
N GLY A 86 -5.36 -1.46 -4.87
CA GLY A 86 -5.74 -2.85 -5.14
C GLY A 86 -5.84 -3.26 -6.61
N PHE A 87 -5.44 -2.40 -7.53
CA PHE A 87 -5.50 -2.69 -8.96
C PHE A 87 -4.29 -3.52 -9.40
N THR A 88 -4.56 -4.59 -10.13
CA THR A 88 -3.53 -5.44 -10.73
C THR A 88 -3.81 -5.64 -12.22
N PRO A 89 -2.77 -5.81 -13.05
CA PRO A 89 -2.95 -6.12 -14.46
C PRO A 89 -3.42 -7.55 -14.70
N MET A 90 -3.38 -8.41 -13.67
CA MET A 90 -3.73 -9.83 -13.74
C MET A 90 -5.11 -10.10 -13.14
N GLN A 91 -5.92 -10.93 -13.80
CA GLN A 91 -7.28 -11.28 -13.35
C GLN A 91 -7.30 -12.00 -11.98
N LEU A 92 -6.25 -12.77 -11.69
CA LEU A 92 -6.11 -13.50 -10.41
C LEU A 92 -5.45 -12.66 -9.30
N SER A 93 -5.36 -11.34 -9.47
CA SER A 93 -4.69 -10.44 -8.53
C SER A 93 -3.24 -10.90 -8.24
N ILE A 94 -2.79 -10.83 -6.99
CA ILE A 94 -1.43 -11.22 -6.57
C ILE A 94 -1.24 -12.74 -6.57
N MET A 95 -2.31 -13.50 -6.51
CA MET A 95 -2.27 -14.96 -6.59
C MET A 95 -1.54 -15.46 -7.85
N TYR A 96 -1.58 -14.71 -8.97
CA TYR A 96 -0.90 -15.06 -10.22
C TYR A 96 0.60 -15.31 -10.05
N TYR A 97 1.26 -14.55 -9.16
CA TYR A 97 2.73 -14.62 -9.03
C TYR A 97 3.22 -15.80 -8.19
N HIS A 98 2.38 -16.42 -7.35
CA HIS A 98 2.73 -17.56 -6.48
C HIS A 98 4.06 -17.38 -5.73
N SER A 99 4.45 -16.15 -5.39
CA SER A 99 5.78 -15.81 -4.86
C SER A 99 5.67 -15.15 -3.49
N PHE A 100 6.17 -15.86 -2.46
CA PHE A 100 6.21 -15.31 -1.10
C PHE A 100 7.02 -14.01 -0.98
N PRO A 101 8.23 -13.87 -1.59
CA PRO A 101 8.96 -12.61 -1.53
C PRO A 101 8.17 -11.42 -2.09
N LEU A 102 7.43 -11.63 -3.17
CA LEU A 102 6.59 -10.59 -3.76
C LEU A 102 5.43 -10.22 -2.83
N GLU A 103 4.76 -11.19 -2.24
CA GLU A 103 3.70 -10.97 -1.25
C GLU A 103 4.24 -10.17 -0.04
N ALA A 104 5.43 -10.53 0.48
CA ALA A 104 6.05 -9.85 1.61
C ALA A 104 6.37 -8.37 1.29
N ILE A 105 6.92 -8.08 0.13
CA ILE A 105 7.18 -6.70 -0.30
C ILE A 105 5.88 -5.90 -0.42
N LEU A 106 4.84 -6.50 -0.97
CA LEU A 106 3.54 -5.85 -1.08
C LEU A 106 2.90 -5.59 0.28
N MET A 107 3.01 -6.51 1.24
CA MET A 107 2.55 -6.27 2.62
C MET A 107 3.25 -5.05 3.23
N VAL A 108 4.56 -4.93 3.06
CA VAL A 108 5.31 -3.75 3.52
C VAL A 108 4.84 -2.49 2.81
N LEU A 109 4.63 -2.52 1.49
CA LEU A 109 4.15 -1.38 0.73
C LEU A 109 2.75 -0.93 1.15
N MET A 110 1.83 -1.87 1.37
CA MET A 110 0.48 -1.59 1.84
C MET A 110 0.50 -0.92 3.22
N ILE A 111 1.32 -1.42 4.14
CA ILE A 111 1.50 -0.83 5.47
C ILE A 111 2.09 0.58 5.34
N LEU A 112 3.16 0.77 4.57
CA LEU A 112 3.77 2.09 4.35
C LEU A 112 2.77 3.06 3.71
N GLY A 113 1.97 2.61 2.75
CA GLY A 113 0.95 3.44 2.10
C GLY A 113 -0.19 3.87 3.00
N SER A 114 -0.50 3.08 4.03
CA SER A 114 -1.55 3.38 5.01
C SER A 114 -1.10 4.30 6.15
N ILE A 115 0.21 4.48 6.33
CA ILE A 115 0.77 5.37 7.36
C ILE A 115 0.68 6.83 6.92
N SER A 116 0.39 7.72 7.86
CA SER A 116 0.32 9.16 7.62
C SER A 116 1.61 9.73 7.00
N PHE A 117 1.47 10.57 5.97
CA PHE A 117 2.62 11.24 5.34
C PHE A 117 3.39 12.16 6.28
N VAL A 118 2.78 12.63 7.37
CA VAL A 118 3.46 13.40 8.42
C VAL A 118 4.57 12.55 9.06
N ILE A 119 4.29 11.28 9.32
CA ILE A 119 5.26 10.35 9.89
C ILE A 119 6.39 10.08 8.90
N HIS A 120 6.07 9.90 7.61
CA HIS A 120 7.09 9.80 6.57
C HIS A 120 7.99 11.03 6.52
N ALA A 121 7.42 12.24 6.75
CA ALA A 121 8.17 13.48 6.81
C ALA A 121 9.16 13.52 7.98
N GLU A 122 8.76 13.07 9.15
CA GLU A 122 9.61 13.05 10.33
C GLU A 122 10.73 11.98 10.18
N VAL A 123 10.42 10.81 9.65
CA VAL A 123 11.41 9.78 9.32
C VAL A 123 12.45 10.31 8.31
N TRP A 124 11.99 11.03 7.28
CA TRP A 124 12.88 11.62 6.28
C TRP A 124 13.81 12.69 6.86
N LYS A 125 13.38 13.39 7.89
CA LYS A 125 14.20 14.33 8.67
C LYS A 125 15.15 13.65 9.66
N GLY A 126 15.23 12.33 9.67
CA GLY A 126 16.07 11.54 10.58
C GLY A 126 15.49 11.37 11.98
N ARG A 127 14.19 11.55 12.17
CA ARG A 127 13.49 11.36 13.44
C ARG A 127 12.54 10.16 13.38
N PRO A 128 13.01 8.92 13.61
CA PRO A 128 12.16 7.72 13.51
C PRO A 128 11.21 7.53 14.71
N LEU A 129 11.42 8.22 15.83
CA LEU A 129 10.60 8.06 17.04
C LEU A 129 9.09 8.26 16.83
N PRO A 130 8.62 9.26 16.05
CA PRO A 130 7.19 9.42 15.79
C PRO A 130 6.53 8.20 15.15
N PHE A 131 7.27 7.43 14.34
CA PHE A 131 6.74 6.20 13.73
C PHE A 131 6.25 5.19 14.78
N PHE A 132 6.97 5.05 15.89
CA PHE A 132 6.62 4.14 16.97
C PHE A 132 5.68 4.75 18.01
N CYS A 133 5.53 6.08 18.04
CA CYS A 133 4.72 6.78 19.03
C CYS A 133 3.32 7.15 18.53
N ASP A 134 3.13 7.14 17.20
CA ASP A 134 1.86 7.53 16.59
C ASP A 134 0.73 6.56 16.95
N ILE A 135 -0.41 7.15 17.34
CA ILE A 135 -1.57 6.38 17.81
C ILE A 135 -2.25 5.62 16.68
N GLU A 136 -2.28 6.19 15.47
CA GLU A 136 -2.90 5.56 14.29
C GLU A 136 -2.12 4.31 13.89
N THR A 137 -0.78 4.44 13.80
CA THR A 137 0.12 3.33 13.47
C THR A 137 0.06 2.23 14.53
N LYS A 138 0.06 2.59 15.82
CA LYS A 138 -0.08 1.62 16.91
C LYS A 138 -1.41 0.87 16.86
N THR A 139 -2.50 1.61 16.65
CA THR A 139 -3.84 1.02 16.57
C THR A 139 -3.94 0.06 15.38
N MET A 140 -3.41 0.45 14.22
CA MET A 140 -3.36 -0.40 13.03
C MET A 140 -2.59 -1.69 13.30
N VAL A 141 -1.37 -1.61 13.83
CA VAL A 141 -0.55 -2.78 14.17
C VAL A 141 -1.22 -3.67 15.22
N LEU A 142 -1.84 -3.07 16.24
CA LEU A 142 -2.60 -3.81 17.25
C LEU A 142 -3.73 -4.61 16.62
N TRP A 143 -4.55 -3.99 15.78
CA TRP A 143 -5.68 -4.66 15.14
C TRP A 143 -5.26 -5.73 14.13
N ILE A 144 -4.21 -5.48 13.35
CA ILE A 144 -3.62 -6.51 12.49
C ILE A 144 -3.17 -7.71 13.35
N GLY A 145 -2.52 -7.45 14.50
CA GLY A 145 -2.10 -8.50 15.43
C GLY A 145 -3.27 -9.27 16.02
N VAL A 146 -4.33 -8.59 16.47
CA VAL A 146 -5.54 -9.22 17.00
C VAL A 146 -6.20 -10.11 15.95
N MET A 147 -6.38 -9.61 14.73
CA MET A 147 -6.98 -10.40 13.65
C MET A 147 -6.11 -11.56 13.21
N ALA A 148 -4.79 -11.39 13.17
CA ALA A 148 -3.87 -12.48 12.90
C ALA A 148 -3.94 -13.56 13.99
N PHE A 149 -4.07 -13.16 15.25
CA PHE A 149 -4.26 -14.09 16.37
C PHE A 149 -5.57 -14.86 16.26
N VAL A 150 -6.71 -14.16 16.02
CA VAL A 150 -8.01 -14.80 15.84
C VAL A 150 -7.99 -15.77 14.66
N PHE A 151 -7.39 -15.37 13.54
CA PHE A 151 -7.25 -16.24 12.38
C PHE A 151 -6.39 -17.48 12.67
N THR A 152 -5.28 -17.32 13.37
CA THR A 152 -4.42 -18.44 13.78
C THR A 152 -5.13 -19.39 14.75
N ALA A 153 -5.89 -18.84 15.70
CA ALA A 153 -6.66 -19.63 16.65
C ALA A 153 -7.76 -20.45 15.96
N THR A 154 -8.45 -19.86 14.98
CA THR A 154 -9.46 -20.58 14.18
C THR A 154 -8.82 -21.69 13.33
N LEU A 155 -7.66 -21.45 12.75
CA LEU A 155 -6.93 -22.48 11.99
C LEU A 155 -6.44 -23.62 12.87
N ALA A 156 -6.01 -23.34 14.10
CA ALA A 156 -5.56 -24.36 15.05
C ALA A 156 -6.67 -25.34 15.44
N LEU A 157 -7.93 -24.94 15.29
CA LEU A 157 -9.10 -25.78 15.56
C LEU A 157 -9.55 -26.62 14.34
N SER A 158 -8.94 -26.39 13.17
CA SER A 158 -9.32 -27.06 11.93
C SER A 158 -8.19 -27.97 11.42
N PRO A 159 -8.48 -29.20 10.97
CA PRO A 159 -7.48 -30.13 10.47
C PRO A 159 -7.05 -29.77 9.03
N PHE A 160 -6.17 -28.79 8.86
CA PHE A 160 -5.59 -28.45 7.57
C PHE A 160 -4.16 -28.96 7.44
N ASP A 161 -3.83 -29.56 6.31
CA ASP A 161 -2.51 -30.16 6.05
C ASP A 161 -1.40 -29.10 5.88
N ASP A 162 -1.71 -27.89 5.36
CA ASP A 162 -0.76 -26.81 5.06
C ASP A 162 -0.97 -25.54 5.88
N MET A 163 -0.81 -25.65 7.20
CA MET A 163 -1.02 -24.54 8.15
C MET A 163 -0.16 -23.30 7.84
N LEU A 164 1.09 -23.51 7.41
CA LEU A 164 2.00 -22.40 7.09
C LEU A 164 1.56 -21.60 5.86
N ALA A 165 1.08 -22.28 4.82
CA ALA A 165 0.57 -21.64 3.61
C ALA A 165 -0.72 -20.85 3.90
N LEU A 166 -1.59 -21.38 4.76
CA LEU A 166 -2.82 -20.72 5.18
C LEU A 166 -2.53 -19.48 6.03
N LEU A 167 -1.60 -19.57 6.98
CA LEU A 167 -1.15 -18.42 7.78
C LEU A 167 -0.60 -17.29 6.91
N ARG A 168 0.26 -17.64 5.95
CA ARG A 168 0.82 -16.67 5.00
C ARG A 168 -0.26 -15.93 4.22
N ARG A 169 -1.17 -16.70 3.60
CA ARG A 169 -2.29 -16.14 2.82
C ARG A 169 -3.24 -15.33 3.70
N GLY A 170 -3.53 -15.82 4.90
CA GLY A 170 -4.38 -15.12 5.87
C GLY A 170 -3.78 -13.79 6.32
N LEU A 171 -2.50 -13.75 6.67
CA LEU A 171 -1.80 -12.50 7.01
C LEU A 171 -1.83 -11.49 5.87
N PHE A 172 -1.58 -11.93 4.64
CA PHE A 172 -1.68 -11.06 3.48
C PHE A 172 -3.08 -10.46 3.32
N MET A 173 -4.12 -11.29 3.41
CA MET A 173 -5.52 -10.85 3.29
C MET A 173 -5.92 -9.90 4.42
N ILE A 174 -5.48 -10.16 5.66
CA ILE A 174 -5.74 -9.30 6.81
C ILE A 174 -5.10 -7.92 6.58
N ILE A 175 -3.82 -7.87 6.21
CA ILE A 175 -3.11 -6.60 5.93
C ILE A 175 -3.80 -5.88 4.78
N SER A 176 -4.12 -6.56 3.69
CA SER A 176 -4.80 -5.99 2.54
C SER A 176 -6.17 -5.39 2.89
N ALA A 177 -6.92 -6.05 3.78
CA ALA A 177 -8.20 -5.56 4.26
C ALA A 177 -8.05 -4.34 5.19
N PHE A 178 -7.12 -4.39 6.16
CA PHE A 178 -6.89 -3.28 7.10
C PHE A 178 -6.35 -2.02 6.42
N THR A 179 -5.49 -2.19 5.42
CA THR A 179 -4.96 -1.07 4.63
C THR A 179 -5.93 -0.59 3.54
N THR A 180 -7.11 -1.21 3.45
CA THR A 180 -8.13 -0.95 2.40
C THR A 180 -7.62 -1.12 0.98
N THR A 181 -6.53 -1.87 0.78
CA THR A 181 -5.91 -2.08 -0.54
C THR A 181 -6.76 -2.99 -1.42
N GLY A 182 -7.23 -4.14 -0.90
CA GLY A 182 -8.07 -5.07 -1.66
C GLY A 182 -7.31 -6.04 -2.57
N PHE A 183 -5.99 -6.20 -2.43
CA PHE A 183 -5.25 -7.27 -3.09
C PHE A 183 -5.69 -8.65 -2.58
N GLN A 184 -5.74 -9.63 -3.46
CA GLN A 184 -6.17 -10.99 -3.15
C GLN A 184 -5.10 -12.02 -3.50
N VAL A 185 -4.90 -12.99 -2.60
CA VAL A 185 -4.06 -14.19 -2.80
C VAL A 185 -4.87 -15.48 -2.70
N VAL A 186 -6.19 -15.35 -2.52
CA VAL A 186 -7.14 -16.47 -2.41
C VAL A 186 -8.35 -16.16 -3.29
N THR A 187 -8.84 -17.14 -4.04
CA THR A 187 -10.08 -16.97 -4.81
C THR A 187 -11.31 -17.15 -3.92
N THR A 188 -12.40 -16.47 -4.26
CA THR A 188 -13.68 -16.54 -3.51
C THR A 188 -14.19 -17.98 -3.40
N ASN A 189 -13.98 -18.82 -4.43
CA ASN A 189 -14.38 -20.21 -4.41
C ASN A 189 -13.64 -21.05 -3.37
N GLN A 190 -12.36 -20.73 -3.11
CA GLN A 190 -11.57 -21.42 -2.08
C GLN A 190 -12.04 -21.07 -0.66
N ILE A 191 -12.56 -19.86 -0.47
CA ILE A 191 -13.12 -19.44 0.83
C ILE A 191 -14.44 -20.17 1.08
N THR A 192 -15.31 -20.28 0.08
CA THR A 192 -16.62 -20.92 0.22
C THR A 192 -16.49 -22.42 0.53
N THR A 193 -15.53 -23.13 -0.09
CA THR A 193 -15.28 -24.55 0.19
C THR A 193 -14.65 -24.81 1.56
N ALA A 194 -13.99 -23.82 2.17
CA ALA A 194 -13.42 -23.97 3.50
C ALA A 194 -14.47 -23.84 4.62
N PHE A 195 -15.66 -23.30 4.32
CA PHE A 195 -16.76 -23.10 5.27
C PHE A 195 -17.98 -24.02 5.01
N SER A 196 -17.96 -24.87 3.99
CA SER A 196 -18.95 -25.90 3.70
C SER A 196 -18.52 -27.27 4.24
#